data_3fded3b9a2d7ad2096599f84c7f53376
#
_entry.id   3fded3b9a2d7ad2096599f84c7f53376
#
_cell.length_a   1.000
_cell.length_b   1.000
_cell.length_c   1.000
_cell.angle_alpha   90.00
_cell.angle_beta   90.00
_cell.angle_gamma   90.00
#
_symmetry.space_group_name_H-M   'P 1'
#
loop_
_entity.id
_entity.type
_entity.pdbx_description
1 polymer ?
#
loop_
_entity_poly.entity_id
_entity_poly.type
_entity_poly.pdbx_seq_one_letter_code
_entity_poly.pdbx_strand_id
1 'polypeptide(L)'
;MAEDIWGQRWISADSEIARKYMETVVKKKSLVCLAADRNTMQGLVNLVNEVGPYIAALKTHVDLVDDWTEGAWSDFCDLANDAGLMIFEDRKFADIGKITEKQMGGIYDIKSWSDLVTAHLISGPDIVDGIQSAWSKESRAGGVLLLAQMSSRGNLLNEDYTNEVVSLGKGHDGVFGFIGNGSSAHEIEVLRNLVGEAKMIWTPGINLKEGDGSMGQRYGNPRDAVMAGSDCIIVGSGIHNADNPAEEAKKYAEMSYSALLEREG
;
A
#
# COMPACT_ATOMS: atom_id res chain seq x y z
N MET A 1 -21.62 3.28 8.12
CA MET A 1 -20.51 2.45 8.66
C MET A 1 -19.61 2.02 7.50
N ALA A 2 -18.48 1.33 7.75
CA ALA A 2 -17.62 0.86 6.64
C ALA A 2 -18.35 -0.12 5.71
N GLU A 3 -19.19 -1.00 6.28
CA GLU A 3 -20.04 -1.92 5.54
C GLU A 3 -20.96 -1.20 4.53
N ASP A 4 -21.57 -0.09 4.91
CA ASP A 4 -22.49 0.67 4.03
C ASP A 4 -21.76 1.27 2.82
N ILE A 5 -20.46 1.59 2.97
CA ILE A 5 -19.67 2.25 1.93
C ILE A 5 -18.98 1.21 1.02
N TRP A 6 -18.47 0.12 1.59
CA TRP A 6 -17.74 -0.90 0.85
C TRP A 6 -18.63 -2.04 0.31
N GLY A 7 -19.90 -2.11 0.74
CA GLY A 7 -20.89 -3.06 0.23
C GLY A 7 -20.39 -4.49 0.11
N GLN A 8 -20.44 -5.06 -1.10
CA GLN A 8 -19.99 -6.43 -1.35
C GLN A 8 -18.52 -6.66 -1.02
N ARG A 9 -17.66 -5.64 -1.15
CA ARG A 9 -16.24 -5.70 -0.81
C ARG A 9 -16.02 -5.96 0.69
N TRP A 10 -16.83 -5.33 1.56
CA TRP A 10 -16.79 -5.58 3.00
C TRP A 10 -17.18 -7.01 3.35
N ILE A 11 -18.23 -7.52 2.71
CA ILE A 11 -18.72 -8.87 2.94
C ILE A 11 -17.69 -9.92 2.48
N SER A 12 -17.05 -9.65 1.34
CA SER A 12 -16.08 -10.57 0.72
C SER A 12 -14.68 -10.50 1.35
N ALA A 13 -14.37 -9.46 2.14
CA ALA A 13 -13.08 -9.29 2.78
C ALA A 13 -12.77 -10.48 3.72
N ASP A 14 -11.71 -11.21 3.42
CA ASP A 14 -11.34 -12.47 4.08
C ASP A 14 -10.36 -12.30 5.26
N SER A 15 -9.92 -11.06 5.55
CA SER A 15 -8.95 -10.79 6.62
C SER A 15 -9.34 -9.59 7.49
N GLU A 16 -8.99 -9.66 8.78
CA GLU A 16 -9.18 -8.54 9.73
C GLU A 16 -8.40 -7.31 9.31
N ILE A 17 -7.20 -7.47 8.74
CA ILE A 17 -6.38 -6.35 8.29
C ILE A 17 -7.03 -5.61 7.11
N ALA A 18 -7.77 -6.31 6.23
CA ALA A 18 -8.55 -5.69 5.16
C ALA A 18 -9.71 -4.85 5.73
N ARG A 19 -10.42 -5.37 6.72
CA ARG A 19 -11.50 -4.62 7.40
C ARG A 19 -10.96 -3.41 8.16
N LYS A 20 -9.84 -3.55 8.87
CA LYS A 20 -9.14 -2.42 9.51
C LYS A 20 -8.82 -1.31 8.50
N TYR A 21 -8.33 -1.69 7.31
CA TYR A 21 -8.07 -0.73 6.23
C TYR A 21 -9.36 -0.02 5.77
N MET A 22 -10.42 -0.77 5.48
CA MET A 22 -11.71 -0.22 5.05
C MET A 22 -12.31 0.76 6.08
N GLU A 23 -12.24 0.42 7.37
CA GLU A 23 -12.64 1.31 8.48
C GLU A 23 -11.80 2.59 8.52
N THR A 24 -10.48 2.45 8.32
CA THR A 24 -9.56 3.59 8.29
C THR A 24 -9.90 4.53 7.13
N VAL A 25 -10.16 4.00 5.92
CA VAL A 25 -10.59 4.77 4.76
C VAL A 25 -11.85 5.59 5.05
N VAL A 26 -12.85 4.97 5.66
CA VAL A 26 -14.13 5.65 6.00
C VAL A 26 -13.91 6.72 7.07
N LYS A 27 -13.13 6.43 8.11
CA LYS A 27 -12.79 7.38 9.17
C LYS A 27 -12.03 8.60 8.63
N LYS A 28 -11.05 8.35 7.75
CA LYS A 28 -10.20 9.39 7.14
C LYS A 28 -10.85 10.08 5.94
N LYS A 29 -11.88 9.48 5.35
CA LYS A 29 -12.48 9.89 4.06
C LYS A 29 -11.40 10.01 2.98
N SER A 30 -10.56 8.99 2.87
CA SER A 30 -9.37 8.99 2.01
C SER A 30 -8.94 7.58 1.65
N LEU A 31 -8.60 7.36 0.37
CA LEU A 31 -7.94 6.14 -0.11
C LEU A 31 -6.43 6.37 -0.32
N VAL A 32 -5.88 7.45 0.23
CA VAL A 32 -4.49 7.80 0.01
C VAL A 32 -3.56 7.00 0.93
N CYS A 33 -2.58 6.34 0.32
CA CYS A 33 -1.35 5.91 0.97
C CYS A 33 -0.23 6.89 0.56
N LEU A 34 0.33 7.61 1.53
CA LEU A 34 1.47 8.49 1.24
C LEU A 34 2.77 7.68 1.14
N ALA A 35 3.49 7.78 0.02
CA ALA A 35 4.88 7.36 -0.05
C ALA A 35 5.76 8.42 0.64
N ALA A 36 6.17 8.13 1.87
CA ALA A 36 6.93 9.07 2.71
C ALA A 36 8.44 8.93 2.47
N ASP A 37 8.87 9.20 1.23
CA ASP A 37 10.26 9.04 0.79
C ASP A 37 11.11 10.21 1.33
N ARG A 38 11.38 10.21 2.65
CA ARG A 38 12.25 11.14 3.38
C ARG A 38 13.47 10.39 3.91
N ASN A 39 14.59 11.06 3.94
CA ASN A 39 15.87 10.47 4.40
C ASN A 39 16.25 10.87 5.84
N THR A 40 15.38 11.56 6.55
CA THR A 40 15.60 11.91 7.98
C THR A 40 14.36 11.64 8.83
N MET A 41 14.57 11.25 10.08
CA MET A 41 13.49 11.03 11.04
C MET A 41 12.64 12.28 11.24
N GLN A 42 13.28 13.47 11.38
CA GLN A 42 12.55 14.73 11.53
C GLN A 42 11.69 15.04 10.30
N GLY A 43 12.18 14.73 9.10
CA GLY A 43 11.43 14.90 7.85
C GLY A 43 10.18 14.02 7.79
N LEU A 44 10.28 12.78 8.26
CA LEU A 44 9.16 11.84 8.38
C LEU A 44 8.12 12.33 9.40
N VAL A 45 8.56 12.72 10.60
CA VAL A 45 7.69 13.22 11.69
C VAL A 45 6.93 14.46 11.24
N ASN A 46 7.62 15.43 10.62
CA ASN A 46 6.98 16.65 10.13
C ASN A 46 5.90 16.33 9.08
N LEU A 47 6.22 15.43 8.14
CA LEU A 47 5.30 15.04 7.08
C LEU A 47 4.04 14.35 7.64
N VAL A 48 4.18 13.41 8.59
CA VAL A 48 3.04 12.74 9.23
C VAL A 48 2.17 13.73 10.00
N ASN A 49 2.77 14.65 10.76
CA ASN A 49 2.02 15.69 11.48
C ASN A 49 1.20 16.59 10.53
N GLU A 50 1.74 16.88 9.35
CA GLU A 50 1.11 17.76 8.38
C GLU A 50 -0.01 17.06 7.60
N VAL A 51 0.23 15.83 7.11
CA VAL A 51 -0.69 15.16 6.18
C VAL A 51 -1.52 14.03 6.80
N GLY A 52 -1.19 13.58 8.01
CA GLY A 52 -1.85 12.46 8.69
C GLY A 52 -3.38 12.52 8.73
N PRO A 53 -4.03 13.69 8.86
CA PRO A 53 -5.49 13.79 8.78
C PRO A 53 -6.10 13.37 7.44
N TYR A 54 -5.34 13.43 6.35
CA TYR A 54 -5.83 13.26 4.97
C TYR A 54 -5.40 11.96 4.30
N ILE A 55 -4.69 11.09 5.00
CA ILE A 55 -4.20 9.82 4.46
C ILE A 55 -4.70 8.63 5.30
N ALA A 56 -4.91 7.47 4.67
CA ALA A 56 -5.32 6.24 5.35
C ALA A 56 -4.12 5.35 5.70
N ALA A 57 -3.04 5.45 4.94
CA ALA A 57 -1.84 4.64 5.14
C ALA A 57 -0.57 5.44 4.85
N LEU A 58 0.52 4.98 5.43
CA LEU A 58 1.86 5.53 5.27
C LEU A 58 2.78 4.45 4.73
N LYS A 59 3.30 4.64 3.50
CA LYS A 59 4.30 3.78 2.90
C LYS A 59 5.70 4.27 3.27
N THR A 60 6.49 3.40 3.83
CA THR A 60 7.87 3.66 4.22
C THR A 60 8.87 2.83 3.43
N HIS A 61 10.10 3.29 3.40
CA HIS A 61 11.32 2.59 3.05
C HIS A 61 12.31 2.89 4.19
N VAL A 62 12.30 2.05 5.23
CA VAL A 62 13.08 2.29 6.45
C VAL A 62 14.58 2.41 6.18
N ASP A 63 15.06 1.75 5.14
CA ASP A 63 16.45 1.75 4.69
C ASP A 63 16.88 3.03 3.92
N LEU A 64 15.96 3.97 3.68
CA LEU A 64 16.30 5.30 3.14
C LEU A 64 16.66 6.33 4.23
N VAL A 65 16.47 5.99 5.52
CA VAL A 65 16.60 6.95 6.63
C VAL A 65 18.04 7.00 7.13
N ASP A 66 18.74 8.09 6.86
CA ASP A 66 20.17 8.26 7.16
C ASP A 66 20.47 8.34 8.67
N ASP A 67 19.55 8.93 9.46
CA ASP A 67 19.65 9.12 10.91
C ASP A 67 18.77 8.12 11.69
N TRP A 68 18.51 6.96 11.12
CA TRP A 68 17.70 5.92 11.73
C TRP A 68 18.32 5.43 13.05
N THR A 69 17.48 5.32 14.08
CA THR A 69 17.74 4.58 15.31
C THR A 69 16.49 3.84 15.73
N GLU A 70 16.62 2.71 16.40
CA GLU A 70 15.48 1.91 16.87
C GLU A 70 14.48 2.74 17.70
N GLY A 71 14.98 3.56 18.64
CA GLY A 71 14.12 4.41 19.47
C GLY A 71 13.38 5.48 18.69
N ALA A 72 14.07 6.21 17.80
CA ALA A 72 13.42 7.24 16.97
C ALA A 72 12.40 6.64 16.00
N TRP A 73 12.68 5.43 15.48
CA TRP A 73 11.75 4.72 14.63
C TRP A 73 10.50 4.23 15.38
N SER A 74 10.67 3.72 16.61
CA SER A 74 9.56 3.35 17.49
C SER A 74 8.65 4.55 17.77
N ASP A 75 9.22 5.69 18.18
CA ASP A 75 8.47 6.93 18.42
C ASP A 75 7.71 7.39 17.16
N PHE A 76 8.31 7.25 15.98
CA PHE A 76 7.67 7.56 14.71
C PHE A 76 6.51 6.61 14.38
N CYS A 77 6.66 5.32 14.62
CA CYS A 77 5.58 4.34 14.44
C CYS A 77 4.42 4.62 15.40
N ASP A 78 4.70 4.99 16.65
CA ASP A 78 3.68 5.39 17.62
C ASP A 78 2.93 6.64 17.14
N LEU A 79 3.64 7.66 16.65
CA LEU A 79 3.02 8.85 16.04
C LEU A 79 2.09 8.49 14.88
N ALA A 80 2.51 7.61 13.98
CA ALA A 80 1.70 7.17 12.86
C ALA A 80 0.46 6.38 13.31
N ASN A 81 0.61 5.51 14.32
CA ASN A 81 -0.50 4.76 14.93
C ASN A 81 -1.48 5.69 15.65
N ASP A 82 -1.01 6.67 16.40
CA ASP A 82 -1.84 7.68 17.08
C ASP A 82 -2.61 8.56 16.07
N ALA A 83 -1.99 8.83 14.93
CA ALA A 83 -2.66 9.46 13.80
C ALA A 83 -3.67 8.52 13.13
N GLY A 84 -3.78 7.26 13.51
CA GLY A 84 -4.71 6.26 12.97
C GLY A 84 -4.34 5.82 11.55
N LEU A 85 -3.05 5.74 11.24
CA LEU A 85 -2.55 5.30 9.95
C LEU A 85 -2.18 3.82 9.97
N MET A 86 -2.33 3.15 8.84
CA MET A 86 -1.69 1.85 8.62
C MET A 86 -0.26 2.06 8.12
N ILE A 87 0.69 1.33 8.69
CA ILE A 87 2.10 1.41 8.28
C ILE A 87 2.43 0.30 7.30
N PHE A 88 2.86 0.71 6.11
CA PHE A 88 3.18 -0.15 4.99
C PHE A 88 4.66 -0.03 4.63
N GLU A 89 5.45 -1.07 4.88
CA GLU A 89 6.86 -1.11 4.47
C GLU A 89 6.98 -1.70 3.06
N ASP A 90 7.37 -0.88 2.10
CA ASP A 90 7.48 -1.27 0.68
C ASP A 90 8.85 -1.93 0.40
N ARG A 91 9.08 -3.08 1.03
CA ARG A 91 10.37 -3.79 1.01
C ARG A 91 10.64 -4.58 -0.27
N LYS A 92 9.58 -5.01 -0.97
CA LYS A 92 9.64 -5.85 -2.17
C LYS A 92 10.50 -7.11 -1.95
N PHE A 93 10.19 -7.86 -0.91
CA PHE A 93 10.84 -9.13 -0.63
C PHE A 93 10.79 -10.06 -1.85
N ALA A 94 11.88 -10.77 -2.12
CA ALA A 94 12.01 -11.63 -3.31
C ALA A 94 12.83 -12.92 -3.07
N ASP A 95 13.16 -13.21 -1.82
CA ASP A 95 13.91 -14.40 -1.44
C ASP A 95 12.96 -15.55 -1.03
N ILE A 96 13.51 -16.76 -0.86
CA ILE A 96 12.77 -17.91 -0.35
C ILE A 96 12.20 -17.62 1.06
N GLY A 97 11.09 -18.27 1.43
CA GLY A 97 10.35 -17.99 2.67
C GLY A 97 11.22 -17.97 3.93
N LYS A 98 12.14 -18.96 4.08
CA LYS A 98 13.05 -19.04 5.23
C LYS A 98 13.99 -17.81 5.36
N ILE A 99 14.45 -17.24 4.26
CA ILE A 99 15.31 -16.06 4.28
C ILE A 99 14.48 -14.81 4.49
N THR A 100 13.33 -14.71 3.82
CA THR A 100 12.39 -13.60 3.98
C THR A 100 11.87 -13.48 5.42
N GLU A 101 11.58 -14.59 6.09
CA GLU A 101 11.25 -14.59 7.52
C GLU A 101 12.33 -13.90 8.37
N LYS A 102 13.61 -14.15 8.07
CA LYS A 102 14.74 -13.51 8.77
C LYS A 102 14.87 -12.03 8.38
N GLN A 103 14.59 -11.69 7.12
CA GLN A 103 14.62 -10.30 6.64
C GLN A 103 13.51 -9.44 7.26
N MET A 104 12.38 -10.02 7.65
CA MET A 104 11.32 -9.36 8.42
C MET A 104 11.80 -8.93 9.82
N GLY A 105 12.76 -9.64 10.38
CA GLY A 105 13.49 -9.25 11.60
C GLY A 105 14.73 -8.40 11.25
N GLY A 106 15.88 -8.81 11.72
CA GLY A 106 17.16 -8.12 11.46
C GLY A 106 17.22 -6.74 12.10
N ILE A 107 17.99 -5.82 11.51
CA ILE A 107 18.29 -4.51 12.11
C ILE A 107 17.06 -3.59 12.19
N TYR A 108 16.14 -3.70 11.25
CA TYR A 108 14.95 -2.84 11.18
C TYR A 108 13.73 -3.44 11.86
N ASP A 109 13.77 -4.70 12.22
CA ASP A 109 12.70 -5.47 12.89
C ASP A 109 11.29 -5.18 12.36
N ILE A 110 11.15 -5.25 11.03
CA ILE A 110 9.93 -4.87 10.27
C ILE A 110 8.67 -5.54 10.81
N LYS A 111 8.78 -6.79 11.26
CA LYS A 111 7.69 -7.57 11.85
C LYS A 111 7.08 -6.95 13.11
N SER A 112 7.85 -6.12 13.86
CA SER A 112 7.39 -5.54 15.12
C SER A 112 6.47 -4.32 14.92
N TRP A 113 6.55 -3.62 13.78
CA TRP A 113 5.86 -2.35 13.58
C TRP A 113 5.02 -2.25 12.29
N SER A 114 5.35 -2.99 11.21
CA SER A 114 4.58 -2.89 9.96
C SER A 114 3.24 -3.61 10.03
N ASP A 115 2.20 -3.03 9.43
CA ASP A 115 0.92 -3.68 9.18
C ASP A 115 0.91 -4.42 7.83
N LEU A 116 1.60 -3.86 6.84
CA LEU A 116 1.69 -4.39 5.48
C LEU A 116 3.12 -4.39 4.97
N VAL A 117 3.45 -5.36 4.13
CA VAL A 117 4.71 -5.39 3.36
C VAL A 117 4.45 -5.80 1.91
N THR A 118 5.38 -5.44 1.01
CA THR A 118 5.36 -5.95 -0.38
C THR A 118 6.29 -7.15 -0.56
N ALA A 119 5.87 -8.05 -1.46
CA ALA A 119 6.70 -9.15 -1.92
C ALA A 119 6.47 -9.47 -3.40
N HIS A 120 7.52 -9.94 -4.06
CA HIS A 120 7.43 -10.62 -5.34
C HIS A 120 7.19 -12.11 -5.13
N LEU A 121 6.40 -12.76 -5.99
CA LEU A 121 6.16 -14.20 -5.92
C LEU A 121 7.17 -15.00 -6.76
N ILE A 122 8.22 -14.36 -7.26
CA ILE A 122 9.22 -14.96 -8.14
C ILE A 122 9.99 -16.13 -7.50
N SER A 123 10.11 -16.13 -6.18
CA SER A 123 10.74 -17.19 -5.40
C SER A 123 9.78 -18.32 -4.98
N GLY A 124 8.53 -18.26 -5.41
CA GLY A 124 7.47 -19.21 -5.04
C GLY A 124 6.59 -18.74 -3.89
N PRO A 125 5.43 -19.42 -3.63
CA PRO A 125 4.43 -18.99 -2.67
C PRO A 125 4.89 -19.03 -1.21
N ASP A 126 5.85 -19.87 -0.84
CA ASP A 126 6.38 -20.00 0.52
C ASP A 126 6.94 -18.68 1.08
N ILE A 127 7.19 -17.66 0.24
CA ILE A 127 7.58 -16.33 0.69
C ILE A 127 6.51 -15.69 1.57
N VAL A 128 5.23 -15.90 1.26
CA VAL A 128 4.11 -15.37 2.06
C VAL A 128 4.06 -16.07 3.43
N ASP A 129 4.23 -17.38 3.46
CA ASP A 129 4.30 -18.16 4.71
C ASP A 129 5.46 -17.71 5.59
N GLY A 130 6.63 -17.44 5.00
CA GLY A 130 7.78 -16.90 5.72
C GLY A 130 7.50 -15.54 6.37
N ILE A 131 6.85 -14.64 5.67
CA ILE A 131 6.46 -13.33 6.19
C ILE A 131 5.42 -13.48 7.31
N GLN A 132 4.39 -14.31 7.11
CA GLN A 132 3.36 -14.57 8.12
C GLN A 132 3.93 -15.21 9.38
N SER A 133 4.89 -16.15 9.24
CA SER A 133 5.62 -16.76 10.35
C SER A 133 6.35 -15.70 11.19
N ALA A 134 6.96 -14.70 10.56
CA ALA A 134 7.63 -13.62 11.27
C ALA A 134 6.66 -12.78 12.13
N TRP A 135 5.51 -12.39 11.59
CA TRP A 135 4.48 -11.66 12.36
C TRP A 135 3.88 -12.53 13.49
N SER A 136 3.63 -13.81 13.22
CA SER A 136 3.07 -14.73 14.23
C SER A 136 3.97 -14.87 15.46
N LYS A 137 5.30 -14.80 15.29
CA LYS A 137 6.27 -14.83 16.39
C LYS A 137 6.17 -13.60 17.31
N GLU A 138 5.69 -12.49 16.79
CA GLU A 138 5.41 -11.26 17.54
C GLU A 138 3.95 -11.18 18.03
N SER A 139 3.17 -12.25 17.85
CA SER A 139 1.72 -12.23 18.14
C SER A 139 0.98 -11.09 17.41
N ARG A 140 1.44 -10.75 16.21
CA ARG A 140 0.86 -9.72 15.35
C ARG A 140 0.22 -10.33 14.11
N ALA A 141 -0.80 -9.65 13.60
CA ALA A 141 -1.34 -9.89 12.27
C ALA A 141 -0.84 -8.82 11.30
N GLY A 142 -0.50 -9.22 10.09
CA GLY A 142 -0.13 -8.33 9.01
C GLY A 142 -0.52 -8.91 7.66
N GLY A 143 -0.44 -8.11 6.61
CA GLY A 143 -0.85 -8.49 5.26
C GLY A 143 0.25 -8.30 4.22
N VAL A 144 0.33 -9.24 3.28
CA VAL A 144 1.27 -9.15 2.15
C VAL A 144 0.57 -8.55 0.94
N LEU A 145 1.15 -7.50 0.37
CA LEU A 145 0.81 -6.98 -0.96
C LEU A 145 1.75 -7.61 -1.99
N LEU A 146 1.24 -8.49 -2.83
CA LEU A 146 2.00 -9.12 -3.90
C LEU A 146 2.11 -8.18 -5.12
N LEU A 147 3.31 -8.05 -5.69
CA LEU A 147 3.50 -7.26 -6.90
C LEU A 147 2.96 -8.04 -8.11
N ALA A 148 1.74 -7.73 -8.53
CA ALA A 148 1.13 -8.28 -9.74
C ALA A 148 1.52 -7.47 -10.99
N GLN A 149 1.62 -6.13 -10.86
CA GLN A 149 1.99 -5.19 -11.92
C GLN A 149 2.94 -4.12 -11.37
N MET A 150 3.58 -3.36 -12.24
CA MET A 150 4.41 -2.20 -11.90
C MET A 150 4.15 -1.03 -12.86
N SER A 151 4.14 0.20 -12.33
CA SER A 151 3.95 1.43 -13.12
C SER A 151 5.22 1.89 -13.87
N SER A 152 6.40 1.36 -13.52
CA SER A 152 7.66 1.71 -14.17
C SER A 152 7.74 1.19 -15.61
N ARG A 153 8.26 2.02 -16.52
CA ARG A 153 8.46 1.65 -17.93
C ARG A 153 9.52 0.57 -18.05
N GLY A 154 9.25 -0.44 -18.88
CA GLY A 154 10.23 -1.49 -19.20
C GLY A 154 10.44 -2.53 -18.09
N ASN A 155 9.53 -2.58 -17.09
CA ASN A 155 9.56 -3.67 -16.13
C ASN A 155 9.26 -5.03 -16.81
N LEU A 156 9.66 -6.13 -16.16
CA LEU A 156 9.56 -7.48 -16.72
C LEU A 156 8.31 -8.25 -16.27
N LEU A 157 7.42 -7.64 -15.49
CA LEU A 157 6.16 -8.25 -15.10
C LEU A 157 5.21 -8.22 -16.29
N ASN A 158 4.98 -9.38 -16.86
CA ASN A 158 4.09 -9.59 -18.00
C ASN A 158 2.73 -10.18 -17.57
N GLU A 159 1.82 -10.37 -18.50
CA GLU A 159 0.48 -10.89 -18.24
C GLU A 159 0.52 -12.29 -17.62
N ASP A 160 1.39 -13.19 -18.11
CA ASP A 160 1.50 -14.55 -17.56
C ASP A 160 1.93 -14.51 -16.09
N TYR A 161 2.89 -13.66 -15.74
CA TYR A 161 3.31 -13.45 -14.35
C TYR A 161 2.17 -12.89 -13.50
N THR A 162 1.43 -11.89 -14.00
CA THR A 162 0.28 -11.31 -13.30
C THR A 162 -0.78 -12.37 -13.00
N ASN A 163 -1.14 -13.16 -14.01
CA ASN A 163 -2.14 -14.23 -13.87
C ASN A 163 -1.73 -15.27 -12.83
N GLU A 164 -0.47 -15.69 -12.83
CA GLU A 164 0.05 -16.67 -11.87
C GLU A 164 0.08 -16.09 -10.44
N VAL A 165 0.58 -14.87 -10.26
CA VAL A 165 0.61 -14.18 -8.96
C VAL A 165 -0.80 -14.04 -8.38
N VAL A 166 -1.78 -13.65 -9.20
CA VAL A 166 -3.16 -13.51 -8.73
C VAL A 166 -3.77 -14.88 -8.43
N SER A 167 -3.55 -15.88 -9.28
CA SER A 167 -4.05 -17.24 -9.08
C SER A 167 -3.58 -17.85 -7.75
N LEU A 168 -2.29 -17.71 -7.44
CA LEU A 168 -1.69 -18.22 -6.21
C LEU A 168 -2.08 -17.37 -4.99
N GLY A 169 -2.06 -16.04 -5.15
CA GLY A 169 -2.22 -15.11 -4.04
C GLY A 169 -3.65 -14.97 -3.55
N LYS A 170 -4.65 -15.00 -4.43
CA LYS A 170 -6.05 -14.75 -4.02
C LYS A 170 -6.64 -15.82 -3.08
N GLY A 171 -6.12 -17.03 -3.11
CA GLY A 171 -6.50 -18.12 -2.21
C GLY A 171 -5.69 -18.22 -0.93
N HIS A 172 -4.73 -17.32 -0.70
CA HIS A 172 -3.82 -17.37 0.44
C HIS A 172 -4.23 -16.37 1.52
N ASP A 173 -4.50 -16.84 2.75
CA ASP A 173 -4.98 -16.00 3.86
C ASP A 173 -4.00 -14.88 4.26
N GLY A 174 -2.70 -15.11 4.11
CA GLY A 174 -1.66 -14.10 4.39
C GLY A 174 -1.55 -13.00 3.34
N VAL A 175 -2.20 -13.14 2.18
CA VAL A 175 -2.21 -12.12 1.14
C VAL A 175 -3.34 -11.14 1.39
N PHE A 176 -2.98 -9.91 1.71
CA PHE A 176 -3.91 -8.79 1.84
C PHE A 176 -4.44 -8.32 0.49
N GLY A 177 -3.57 -8.29 -0.52
CA GLY A 177 -3.91 -7.81 -1.84
C GLY A 177 -2.74 -7.77 -2.80
N PHE A 178 -2.90 -6.94 -3.83
CA PHE A 178 -1.97 -6.87 -4.95
C PHE A 178 -1.58 -5.42 -5.26
N ILE A 179 -0.33 -5.23 -5.66
CA ILE A 179 0.12 -3.99 -6.27
C ILE A 179 -0.21 -4.04 -7.76
N GLY A 180 -1.00 -3.06 -8.22
CA GLY A 180 -1.38 -2.86 -9.61
C GLY A 180 -0.63 -1.70 -10.27
N ASN A 181 -0.88 -1.47 -11.57
CA ASN A 181 -0.31 -0.34 -12.31
C ASN A 181 -1.26 0.88 -12.30
N GLY A 182 -1.05 1.82 -11.38
CA GLY A 182 -1.88 3.03 -11.23
C GLY A 182 -1.80 4.02 -12.40
N SER A 183 -0.82 3.86 -13.32
CA SER A 183 -0.71 4.72 -14.51
C SER A 183 -1.67 4.36 -15.65
N SER A 184 -2.46 3.28 -15.49
CA SER A 184 -3.38 2.78 -16.52
C SER A 184 -4.67 2.28 -15.88
N ALA A 185 -5.76 3.01 -16.03
CA ALA A 185 -7.08 2.59 -15.57
C ALA A 185 -7.49 1.23 -16.18
N HIS A 186 -7.18 1.00 -17.47
CA HIS A 186 -7.46 -0.27 -18.11
C HIS A 186 -6.72 -1.45 -17.47
N GLU A 187 -5.43 -1.32 -17.13
CA GLU A 187 -4.69 -2.39 -16.44
C GLU A 187 -5.23 -2.65 -15.04
N ILE A 188 -5.71 -1.61 -14.33
CA ILE A 188 -6.36 -1.75 -13.03
C ILE A 188 -7.66 -2.54 -13.16
N GLU A 189 -8.49 -2.21 -14.16
CA GLU A 189 -9.76 -2.90 -14.42
C GLU A 189 -9.54 -4.39 -14.75
N VAL A 190 -8.57 -4.69 -15.62
CA VAL A 190 -8.18 -6.08 -15.93
C VAL A 190 -7.73 -6.81 -14.65
N LEU A 191 -6.88 -6.18 -13.83
CA LEU A 191 -6.42 -6.76 -12.57
C LEU A 191 -7.59 -6.97 -11.60
N ARG A 192 -8.54 -6.02 -11.48
CA ARG A 192 -9.73 -6.15 -10.63
C ARG A 192 -10.60 -7.35 -11.05
N ASN A 193 -10.79 -7.53 -12.33
CA ASN A 193 -11.56 -8.67 -12.86
C ASN A 193 -10.90 -10.03 -12.51
N LEU A 194 -9.57 -10.09 -12.48
CA LEU A 194 -8.83 -11.30 -12.09
C LEU A 194 -8.87 -11.54 -10.56
N VAL A 195 -8.70 -10.48 -9.78
CA VAL A 195 -8.62 -10.53 -8.31
C VAL A 195 -9.98 -10.79 -7.69
N GLY A 196 -11.06 -10.19 -8.21
CA GLY A 196 -12.41 -10.24 -7.64
C GLY A 196 -12.54 -9.32 -6.42
N GLU A 197 -13.48 -9.62 -5.51
CA GLU A 197 -13.90 -8.71 -4.43
C GLU A 197 -13.14 -8.89 -3.12
N ALA A 198 -12.56 -10.07 -2.86
CA ALA A 198 -12.03 -10.42 -1.54
C ALA A 198 -10.70 -9.74 -1.19
N LYS A 199 -9.87 -9.44 -2.19
CA LYS A 199 -8.52 -8.89 -2.00
C LYS A 199 -8.41 -7.45 -2.47
N MET A 200 -7.53 -6.69 -1.82
CA MET A 200 -7.28 -5.27 -2.12
C MET A 200 -6.38 -5.10 -3.35
N ILE A 201 -6.56 -3.99 -4.07
CA ILE A 201 -5.65 -3.53 -5.11
C ILE A 201 -5.12 -2.15 -4.72
N TRP A 202 -3.81 -2.06 -4.53
CA TRP A 202 -3.11 -0.82 -4.22
C TRP A 202 -2.26 -0.38 -5.42
N THR A 203 -2.39 0.88 -5.84
CA THR A 203 -1.79 1.34 -7.10
C THR A 203 -0.83 2.51 -6.91
N PRO A 204 0.48 2.30 -7.10
CA PRO A 204 1.44 3.38 -7.27
C PRO A 204 1.35 3.99 -8.68
N GLY A 205 2.04 5.11 -8.89
CA GLY A 205 2.00 5.81 -10.17
C GLY A 205 0.76 6.68 -10.33
N ILE A 206 0.36 7.33 -9.25
CA ILE A 206 -0.78 8.27 -9.23
C ILE A 206 -0.29 9.68 -9.01
N ASN A 207 -0.76 10.62 -9.85
CA ASN A 207 -0.52 12.04 -9.70
C ASN A 207 -1.69 12.83 -10.29
N LEU A 208 -2.03 13.98 -9.69
CA LEU A 208 -3.00 14.93 -10.27
C LEU A 208 -2.53 15.49 -11.63
N LYS A 209 -1.21 15.53 -11.84
CA LYS A 209 -0.58 15.82 -13.13
C LYS A 209 -0.22 14.50 -13.78
N GLU A 210 -1.07 14.06 -14.71
CA GLU A 210 -0.84 12.83 -15.49
C GLU A 210 0.39 12.96 -16.40
N GLY A 211 0.90 11.82 -16.86
CA GLY A 211 1.97 11.73 -17.83
C GLY A 211 3.24 11.06 -17.34
N ASP A 212 4.35 11.35 -18.03
CA ASP A 212 5.66 10.77 -17.72
C ASP A 212 6.39 11.56 -16.64
N GLY A 213 6.81 10.85 -15.60
CA GLY A 213 7.71 11.35 -14.57
C GLY A 213 9.18 11.06 -14.90
N SER A 214 10.06 11.33 -13.93
CA SER A 214 11.48 11.03 -14.04
C SER A 214 11.76 9.53 -13.95
N MET A 215 12.90 9.09 -14.50
CA MET A 215 13.41 7.71 -14.37
C MET A 215 12.42 6.60 -14.78
N GLY A 216 11.57 6.89 -15.80
CA GLY A 216 10.63 5.90 -16.35
C GLY A 216 9.33 5.74 -15.57
N GLN A 217 9.07 6.53 -14.55
CA GLN A 217 7.78 6.55 -13.84
C GLN A 217 6.68 7.10 -14.76
N ARG A 218 5.48 6.51 -14.67
CA ARG A 218 4.26 6.96 -15.34
C ARG A 218 3.21 7.29 -14.30
N TYR A 219 2.33 8.24 -14.59
CA TYR A 219 1.28 8.70 -13.68
C TYR A 219 -0.10 8.66 -14.31
N GLY A 220 -1.06 8.10 -13.59
CA GLY A 220 -2.49 8.12 -13.89
C GLY A 220 -3.26 9.02 -12.93
N ASN A 221 -4.51 9.29 -13.29
CA ASN A 221 -5.43 10.13 -12.52
C ASN A 221 -5.97 9.39 -11.28
N PRO A 222 -6.04 10.03 -10.10
CA PRO A 222 -6.58 9.43 -8.86
C PRO A 222 -8.00 8.90 -9.00
N ARG A 223 -8.90 9.68 -9.62
CA ARG A 223 -10.31 9.29 -9.80
C ARG A 223 -10.43 8.08 -10.70
N ASP A 224 -9.77 8.10 -11.85
CA ASP A 224 -9.85 7.02 -12.84
C ASP A 224 -9.28 5.71 -12.29
N ALA A 225 -8.23 5.78 -11.49
CA ALA A 225 -7.67 4.61 -10.82
C ALA A 225 -8.68 3.97 -9.84
N VAL A 226 -9.35 4.78 -9.02
CA VAL A 226 -10.38 4.29 -8.07
C VAL A 226 -11.59 3.74 -8.81
N MET A 227 -12.10 4.42 -9.83
CA MET A 227 -13.23 3.96 -10.64
C MET A 227 -12.91 2.64 -11.38
N ALA A 228 -11.66 2.43 -11.79
CA ALA A 228 -11.20 1.20 -12.41
C ALA A 228 -11.00 0.03 -11.40
N GLY A 229 -11.15 0.27 -10.09
CA GLY A 229 -11.08 -0.78 -9.08
C GLY A 229 -9.88 -0.74 -8.13
N SER A 230 -9.10 0.35 -8.14
CA SER A 230 -8.08 0.56 -7.10
C SER A 230 -8.74 0.84 -5.75
N ASP A 231 -8.28 0.17 -4.70
CA ASP A 231 -8.77 0.37 -3.33
C ASP A 231 -7.89 1.34 -2.54
N CYS A 232 -6.69 1.60 -3.02
CA CYS A 232 -5.76 2.54 -2.45
C CYS A 232 -4.88 3.13 -3.54
N ILE A 233 -4.74 4.44 -3.54
CA ILE A 233 -3.81 5.17 -4.39
C ILE A 233 -2.54 5.51 -3.62
N ILE A 234 -1.38 5.04 -4.10
CA ILE A 234 -0.08 5.35 -3.49
C ILE A 234 0.48 6.59 -4.17
N VAL A 235 0.54 7.68 -3.43
CA VAL A 235 0.99 8.99 -3.92
C VAL A 235 2.30 9.38 -3.23
N GLY A 236 3.30 9.73 -4.00
CA GLY A 236 4.61 10.18 -3.52
C GLY A 236 4.82 11.67 -3.73
N SER A 237 5.62 12.01 -4.74
CA SER A 237 6.06 13.39 -5.06
C SER A 237 4.94 14.40 -5.26
N GLY A 238 3.75 13.94 -5.68
CA GLY A 238 2.56 14.79 -5.80
C GLY A 238 2.09 15.42 -4.49
N ILE A 239 2.43 14.81 -3.36
CA ILE A 239 2.13 15.33 -2.02
C ILE A 239 3.42 15.84 -1.36
N HIS A 240 4.41 14.98 -1.17
CA HIS A 240 5.55 15.30 -0.31
C HIS A 240 6.49 16.37 -0.88
N ASN A 241 6.43 16.68 -2.18
CA ASN A 241 7.20 17.76 -2.83
C ASN A 241 6.36 19.00 -3.14
N ALA A 242 5.11 19.05 -2.72
CA ALA A 242 4.26 20.21 -2.90
C ALA A 242 4.67 21.35 -1.94
N ASP A 243 4.40 22.60 -2.34
CA ASP A 243 4.62 23.77 -1.48
C ASP A 243 3.74 23.71 -0.21
N ASN A 244 2.57 23.08 -0.30
CA ASN A 244 1.66 22.82 0.81
C ASN A 244 1.20 21.35 0.76
N PRO A 245 1.94 20.42 1.38
CA PRO A 245 1.62 19.00 1.36
C PRO A 245 0.24 18.66 1.94
N ALA A 246 -0.20 19.37 2.97
CA ALA A 246 -1.51 19.13 3.59
C ALA A 246 -2.68 19.46 2.64
N GLU A 247 -2.57 20.58 1.90
CA GLU A 247 -3.60 20.98 0.93
C GLU A 247 -3.65 20.01 -0.26
N GLU A 248 -2.49 19.58 -0.74
CA GLU A 248 -2.45 18.57 -1.82
C GLU A 248 -2.99 17.22 -1.32
N ALA A 249 -2.57 16.73 -0.16
CA ALA A 249 -3.09 15.49 0.41
C ALA A 249 -4.63 15.51 0.55
N LYS A 250 -5.19 16.67 0.96
CA LYS A 250 -6.64 16.86 1.04
C LYS A 250 -7.32 16.74 -0.32
N LYS A 251 -6.75 17.29 -1.40
CA LYS A 251 -7.30 17.17 -2.76
C LYS A 251 -7.34 15.70 -3.22
N TYR A 252 -6.25 14.96 -2.98
CA TYR A 252 -6.22 13.52 -3.29
C TYR A 252 -7.23 12.73 -2.45
N ALA A 253 -7.37 13.05 -1.16
CA ALA A 253 -8.33 12.42 -0.28
C ALA A 253 -9.77 12.63 -0.77
N GLU A 254 -10.18 13.87 -1.01
CA GLU A 254 -11.51 14.23 -1.48
C GLU A 254 -11.84 13.55 -2.82
N MET A 255 -10.90 13.59 -3.78
CA MET A 255 -11.09 13.00 -5.10
C MET A 255 -11.22 11.47 -5.02
N SER A 256 -10.32 10.80 -4.30
CA SER A 256 -10.33 9.35 -4.19
C SER A 256 -11.55 8.84 -3.41
N TYR A 257 -11.94 9.52 -2.33
CA TYR A 257 -13.10 9.13 -1.54
C TYR A 257 -14.42 9.36 -2.26
N SER A 258 -14.55 10.47 -3.00
CA SER A 258 -15.72 10.72 -3.85
C SER A 258 -15.88 9.66 -4.95
N ALA A 259 -14.75 9.25 -5.56
CA ALA A 259 -14.76 8.17 -6.54
C ALA A 259 -15.14 6.81 -5.94
N LEU A 260 -14.70 6.51 -4.69
CA LEU A 260 -15.14 5.31 -3.98
C LEU A 260 -16.66 5.31 -3.78
N LEU A 261 -17.23 6.41 -3.28
CA LEU A 261 -18.67 6.52 -3.05
C LEU A 261 -19.49 6.37 -4.34
N GLU A 262 -18.96 6.87 -5.46
CA GLU A 262 -19.59 6.71 -6.79
C GLU A 262 -19.49 5.27 -7.31
N ARG A 263 -18.35 4.61 -7.06
CA ARG A 263 -18.12 3.23 -7.52
C ARG A 263 -18.99 2.20 -6.80
N GLU A 264 -19.15 2.37 -5.50
CA GLU A 264 -19.84 1.39 -4.64
C GLU A 264 -21.35 1.72 -4.45
N GLY A 265 -21.80 2.94 -4.82
CA GLY A 265 -23.21 3.38 -4.70
C GLY A 265 -24.00 3.12 -5.95
#